data_5555f09872cd31345f218425ddfef84b
#
_entry.id   5555f09872cd31345f218425ddfef84b
#
_cell.length_a   1.000
_cell.length_b   1.000
_cell.length_c   1.000
_cell.angle_alpha   90.00
_cell.angle_beta   90.00
_cell.angle_gamma   90.00
#
_symmetry.space_group_name_H-M   'P 1'
#
loop_
_entity.id
_entity.type
_entity.pdbx_description
1 polymer ?
#
loop_
_entity_poly.entity_id
_entity_poly.type
_entity_poly.pdbx_seq_one_letter_code
_entity_poly.pdbx_strand_id
1 'polypeptide(L)'
;MTRSKKSIDKFNTFYRQVNPLLRQAWVDLLNRYEWTWFTTLTFRDLPKTYTAINRTKKWLTAIKKAEHRPLSYFMCMEWTRVQNKPHIHLLMGGLEGIRRDKWWSTWYTQYGAARILPYDSRLGCQFYLTKYIVKDVYGSGLFQIGGLEGTRQLTLDLKK
;
A
#
# COMPACT_ATOMS: atom_id res chain seq x y z
N MET A 1 -36.86 6.22 1.16
CA MET A 1 -36.39 7.24 2.16
C MET A 1 -35.27 8.06 1.53
N THR A 2 -35.57 9.23 1.05
CA THR A 2 -34.61 10.19 0.46
C THR A 2 -33.89 10.92 1.59
N ARG A 3 -32.57 10.66 1.76
CA ARG A 3 -31.75 11.48 2.67
C ARG A 3 -31.80 12.93 2.21
N SER A 4 -32.12 13.85 3.12
CA SER A 4 -32.25 15.27 2.84
C SER A 4 -30.92 15.81 2.27
N LYS A 5 -30.99 16.66 1.23
CA LYS A 5 -29.84 17.31 0.59
C LYS A 5 -28.88 17.97 1.61
N LYS A 6 -29.41 18.58 2.67
CA LYS A 6 -28.64 19.15 3.80
C LYS A 6 -27.77 18.11 4.57
N SER A 7 -28.23 16.87 4.69
CA SER A 7 -27.48 15.81 5.37
C SER A 7 -26.30 15.35 4.51
N ILE A 8 -26.49 15.31 3.19
CA ILE A 8 -25.43 14.94 2.22
C ILE A 8 -24.35 16.03 2.17
N ASP A 9 -24.73 17.30 2.19
CA ASP A 9 -23.78 18.42 2.14
C ASP A 9 -22.96 18.53 3.44
N LYS A 10 -23.56 18.33 4.61
CA LYS A 10 -22.83 18.25 5.89
C LYS A 10 -21.86 17.07 5.93
N PHE A 11 -22.26 15.93 5.42
CA PHE A 11 -21.42 14.75 5.33
C PHE A 11 -20.23 15.00 4.39
N ASN A 12 -20.45 15.56 3.21
CA ASN A 12 -19.42 15.92 2.26
C ASN A 12 -18.44 16.97 2.80
N THR A 13 -18.91 17.93 3.58
CA THR A 13 -18.06 18.95 4.21
C THR A 13 -17.20 18.36 5.32
N PHE A 14 -17.78 17.52 6.18
CA PHE A 14 -17.04 16.78 7.21
C PHE A 14 -15.97 15.89 6.57
N TYR A 15 -16.31 15.21 5.51
CA TYR A 15 -15.39 14.35 4.73
C TYR A 15 -14.20 15.13 4.16
N ARG A 16 -14.42 16.30 3.58
CA ARG A 16 -13.36 17.14 3.05
C ARG A 16 -12.41 17.64 4.14
N GLN A 17 -12.88 17.80 5.37
CA GLN A 17 -12.06 18.27 6.49
C GLN A 17 -11.27 17.17 7.18
N VAL A 18 -11.87 15.99 7.35
CA VAL A 18 -11.21 14.84 8.03
C VAL A 18 -10.15 14.19 7.14
N ASN A 19 -10.37 14.20 5.83
CA ASN A 19 -9.50 13.54 4.87
C ASN A 19 -8.02 14.02 4.90
N PRO A 20 -7.71 15.33 4.92
CA PRO A 20 -6.32 15.81 4.99
C PRO A 20 -5.60 15.39 6.27
N LEU A 21 -6.27 15.44 7.42
CA LEU A 21 -5.68 15.06 8.72
C LEU A 21 -5.38 13.56 8.79
N LEU A 22 -6.32 12.73 8.36
CA LEU A 22 -6.13 11.30 8.34
C LEU A 22 -5.01 10.89 7.36
N ARG A 23 -4.97 11.53 6.20
CA ARG A 23 -3.90 11.36 5.23
C ARG A 23 -2.54 11.71 5.84
N GLN A 24 -2.45 12.85 6.51
CA GLN A 24 -1.20 13.27 7.16
C GLN A 24 -0.78 12.27 8.24
N ALA A 25 -1.72 11.81 9.06
CA ALA A 25 -1.44 10.79 10.08
C ALA A 25 -0.87 9.48 9.48
N TRP A 26 -1.40 9.04 8.34
CA TRP A 26 -0.84 7.89 7.62
C TRP A 26 0.56 8.15 7.08
N VAL A 27 0.78 9.31 6.46
CA VAL A 27 2.11 9.70 5.97
C VAL A 27 3.11 9.75 7.10
N ASP A 28 2.76 10.36 8.24
CA ASP A 28 3.61 10.47 9.42
C ASP A 28 3.93 9.09 10.01
N LEU A 29 2.96 8.20 10.06
CA LEU A 29 3.17 6.83 10.50
C LEU A 29 4.14 6.09 9.57
N LEU A 30 3.89 6.12 8.28
CA LEU A 30 4.68 5.36 7.30
C LEU A 30 6.10 5.92 7.12
N ASN A 31 6.30 7.24 7.30
CA ASN A 31 7.63 7.86 7.28
C ASN A 31 8.50 7.48 8.49
N ARG A 32 7.96 6.80 9.51
CA ARG A 32 8.75 6.28 10.64
C ARG A 32 9.48 4.98 10.33
N TYR A 33 9.22 4.37 9.18
CA TYR A 33 9.80 3.09 8.78
C TYR A 33 10.68 3.23 7.56
N GLU A 34 11.69 2.37 7.47
CA GLU A 34 12.56 2.27 6.28
C GLU A 34 11.89 1.40 5.23
N TRP A 35 11.72 1.94 4.04
CA TRP A 35 11.18 1.24 2.88
C TRP A 35 12.26 1.03 1.83
N THR A 36 12.23 -0.11 1.16
CA THR A 36 13.19 -0.48 0.12
C THR A 36 12.55 -0.43 -1.27
N TRP A 37 11.33 -0.93 -1.38
CA TRP A 37 10.61 -1.00 -2.66
C TRP A 37 9.24 -0.37 -2.58
N PHE A 38 8.86 0.25 -3.71
CA PHE A 38 7.48 0.56 -4.04
C PHE A 38 7.00 -0.37 -5.14
N THR A 39 5.92 -1.10 -4.90
CA THR A 39 5.45 -2.15 -5.79
C THR A 39 4.00 -1.93 -6.18
N THR A 40 3.68 -2.14 -7.46
CA THR A 40 2.31 -2.22 -7.96
C THR A 40 2.10 -3.59 -8.60
N LEU A 41 1.14 -4.33 -8.08
CA LEU A 41 0.78 -5.66 -8.56
C LEU A 41 -0.57 -5.60 -9.29
N THR A 42 -0.63 -6.19 -10.47
CA THR A 42 -1.85 -6.36 -11.26
C THR A 42 -2.13 -7.83 -11.50
N PHE A 43 -3.37 -8.15 -11.82
CA PHE A 43 -3.80 -9.53 -12.05
C PHE A 43 -4.18 -9.74 -13.51
N ARG A 44 -3.86 -10.90 -14.03
CA ARG A 44 -4.25 -11.30 -15.40
C ARG A 44 -5.74 -11.60 -15.48
N ASP A 45 -6.27 -12.20 -14.41
CA ASP A 45 -7.70 -12.45 -14.21
C ASP A 45 -8.36 -11.32 -13.38
N LEU A 46 -9.63 -11.50 -13.03
CA LEU A 46 -10.41 -10.61 -12.18
C LEU A 46 -10.66 -11.26 -10.80
N PRO A 47 -9.64 -11.35 -9.94
CA PRO A 47 -9.82 -11.98 -8.64
C PRO A 47 -10.74 -11.16 -7.74
N LYS A 48 -11.53 -11.85 -6.93
CA LYS A 48 -12.23 -11.21 -5.80
C LYS A 48 -11.21 -10.60 -4.83
N THR A 49 -11.62 -9.58 -4.09
CA THR A 49 -10.82 -8.89 -3.07
C THR A 49 -9.99 -9.83 -2.20
N TYR A 50 -10.65 -10.81 -1.57
CA TYR A 50 -9.99 -11.79 -0.71
C TYR A 50 -8.92 -12.61 -1.45
N THR A 51 -9.20 -13.02 -2.68
CA THR A 51 -8.25 -13.77 -3.52
C THR A 51 -7.04 -12.93 -3.88
N ALA A 52 -7.24 -11.67 -4.27
CA ALA A 52 -6.16 -10.73 -4.58
C ALA A 52 -5.22 -10.54 -3.39
N ILE A 53 -5.78 -10.32 -2.21
CA ILE A 53 -5.02 -10.17 -0.96
C ILE A 53 -4.25 -11.44 -0.62
N ASN A 54 -4.87 -12.61 -0.71
CA ASN A 54 -4.21 -13.87 -0.39
C ASN A 54 -3.07 -14.20 -1.36
N ARG A 55 -3.23 -13.93 -2.65
CA ARG A 55 -2.15 -14.08 -3.64
C ARG A 55 -0.97 -13.19 -3.29
N THR A 56 -1.25 -11.94 -2.92
CA THR A 56 -0.21 -10.98 -2.48
C THR A 56 0.49 -11.47 -1.22
N LYS A 57 -0.24 -11.93 -0.22
CA LYS A 57 0.33 -12.50 1.01
C LYS A 57 1.19 -13.74 0.76
N LYS A 58 0.77 -14.62 -0.14
CA LYS A 58 1.56 -15.79 -0.54
C LYS A 58 2.89 -15.37 -1.17
N TRP A 59 2.86 -14.36 -2.05
CA TRP A 59 4.05 -13.82 -2.67
C TRP A 59 4.99 -13.16 -1.66
N LEU A 60 4.46 -12.34 -0.74
CA LEU A 60 5.24 -11.75 0.36
C LEU A 60 5.87 -12.82 1.26
N THR A 61 5.13 -13.87 1.58
CA THR A 61 5.62 -15.01 2.37
C THR A 61 6.73 -15.76 1.64
N ALA A 62 6.62 -15.93 0.33
CA ALA A 62 7.66 -16.55 -0.50
C ALA A 62 8.94 -15.72 -0.50
N ILE A 63 8.84 -14.39 -0.62
CA ILE A 63 9.99 -13.47 -0.50
C ILE A 63 10.66 -13.64 0.87
N LYS A 64 9.90 -13.47 1.95
CA LYS A 64 10.40 -13.58 3.32
C LYS A 64 11.15 -14.90 3.55
N LYS A 65 10.58 -16.01 3.06
CA LYS A 65 11.12 -17.35 3.23
C LYS A 65 12.40 -17.57 2.42
N ALA A 66 12.42 -17.14 1.16
CA ALA A 66 13.54 -17.36 0.25
C ALA A 66 14.73 -16.44 0.56
N GLU A 67 14.48 -15.21 0.99
CA GLU A 67 15.54 -14.25 1.30
C GLU A 67 16.02 -14.35 2.75
N HIS A 68 15.37 -15.17 3.59
CA HIS A 68 15.67 -15.36 5.02
C HIS A 68 15.80 -14.05 5.80
N ARG A 69 14.92 -13.08 5.49
CA ARG A 69 14.95 -11.73 6.09
C ARG A 69 13.59 -11.34 6.67
N PRO A 70 13.58 -10.50 7.70
CA PRO A 70 12.34 -9.85 8.10
C PRO A 70 11.84 -8.98 6.93
N LEU A 71 10.56 -9.08 6.63
CA LEU A 71 9.89 -8.31 5.59
C LEU A 71 8.79 -7.51 6.22
N SER A 72 8.89 -6.20 6.13
CA SER A 72 7.79 -5.29 6.47
C SER A 72 7.05 -4.86 5.23
N TYR A 73 5.76 -4.61 5.36
CA TYR A 73 4.98 -4.08 4.25
C TYR A 73 3.79 -3.24 4.75
N PHE A 74 3.45 -2.27 3.93
CA PHE A 74 2.15 -1.61 3.92
C PHE A 74 1.51 -1.88 2.56
N MET A 75 0.28 -2.35 2.56
CA MET A 75 -0.45 -2.74 1.36
C MET A 75 -1.78 -2.01 1.30
N CYS A 76 -2.11 -1.45 0.14
CA CYS A 76 -3.44 -0.94 -0.17
C CYS A 76 -3.92 -1.48 -1.52
N MET A 77 -5.23 -1.67 -1.65
CA MET A 77 -5.85 -2.13 -2.88
C MET A 77 -6.67 -1.00 -3.52
N GLU A 78 -6.52 -0.82 -4.81
CA GLU A 78 -7.29 0.11 -5.63
C GLU A 78 -8.03 -0.66 -6.72
N TRP A 79 -9.27 -0.27 -6.99
CA TRP A 79 -10.03 -0.74 -8.16
C TRP A 79 -9.92 0.28 -9.28
N THR A 80 -9.45 -0.14 -10.45
CA THR A 80 -9.39 0.74 -11.61
C THR A 80 -10.80 1.00 -12.15
N ARG A 81 -11.11 2.26 -12.43
CA ARG A 81 -12.45 2.66 -12.92
C ARG A 81 -12.78 2.10 -14.29
N VAL A 82 -11.78 1.98 -15.17
CA VAL A 82 -11.99 1.61 -16.58
C VAL A 82 -12.16 0.10 -16.76
N GLN A 83 -11.37 -0.70 -16.03
CA GLN A 83 -11.35 -2.15 -16.21
C GLN A 83 -11.97 -2.91 -15.05
N ASN A 84 -12.35 -2.21 -13.98
CA ASN A 84 -12.81 -2.80 -12.73
C ASN A 84 -11.87 -3.92 -12.23
N LYS A 85 -10.55 -3.69 -12.37
CA LYS A 85 -9.51 -4.63 -11.95
C LYS A 85 -8.87 -4.19 -10.64
N PRO A 86 -8.59 -5.09 -9.72
CA PRO A 86 -7.85 -4.75 -8.51
C PRO A 86 -6.37 -4.52 -8.84
N HIS A 87 -5.82 -3.47 -8.27
CA HIS A 87 -4.39 -3.19 -8.19
C HIS A 87 -3.97 -3.19 -6.73
N ILE A 88 -2.87 -3.84 -6.43
CA ILE A 88 -2.28 -3.80 -5.10
C ILE A 88 -1.04 -2.92 -5.15
N HIS A 89 -1.01 -1.91 -4.28
CA HIS A 89 0.15 -1.06 -4.07
C HIS A 89 0.79 -1.40 -2.74
N LEU A 90 2.13 -1.56 -2.74
CA LEU A 90 2.88 -1.90 -1.54
C LEU A 90 4.07 -0.97 -1.36
N LEU A 91 4.31 -0.58 -0.11
CA LEU A 91 5.63 -0.24 0.38
C LEU A 91 6.20 -1.50 1.03
N MET A 92 7.45 -1.82 0.75
CA MET A 92 8.13 -3.01 1.27
C MET A 92 9.49 -2.63 1.83
N GLY A 93 9.81 -3.09 3.04
CA GLY A 93 11.07 -2.85 3.71
C GLY A 93 11.81 -4.16 4.05
N GLY A 94 13.12 -4.05 4.30
CA GLY A 94 13.98 -5.19 4.62
C GLY A 94 14.55 -5.91 3.40
N LEU A 95 14.50 -5.29 2.21
CA LEU A 95 14.89 -5.91 0.94
C LEU A 95 16.12 -5.24 0.30
N GLU A 96 16.96 -4.58 1.10
CA GLU A 96 18.20 -3.94 0.64
C GLU A 96 19.12 -4.99 -0.02
N GLY A 97 19.59 -4.66 -1.23
CA GLY A 97 20.47 -5.54 -2.02
C GLY A 97 19.79 -6.73 -2.67
N ILE A 98 18.50 -6.95 -2.47
CA ILE A 98 17.75 -8.04 -3.11
C ILE A 98 17.38 -7.67 -4.55
N ARG A 99 17.56 -8.60 -5.47
CA ARG A 99 17.25 -8.42 -6.88
C ARG A 99 15.73 -8.44 -7.10
N ARG A 100 15.21 -7.39 -7.74
CA ARG A 100 13.77 -7.20 -8.01
C ARG A 100 13.27 -8.07 -9.17
N ASP A 101 14.11 -8.34 -10.16
CA ASP A 101 13.76 -9.10 -11.37
C ASP A 101 13.27 -10.51 -11.08
N LYS A 102 13.89 -11.20 -10.13
CA LYS A 102 13.45 -12.52 -9.65
C LYS A 102 12.00 -12.48 -9.15
N TRP A 103 11.68 -11.48 -8.34
CA TRP A 103 10.36 -11.36 -7.72
C TRP A 103 9.32 -10.80 -8.67
N TRP A 104 9.74 -9.97 -9.61
CA TRP A 104 8.94 -9.57 -10.75
C TRP A 104 8.53 -10.80 -11.58
N SER A 105 9.50 -11.64 -11.97
CA SER A 105 9.24 -12.86 -12.75
C SER A 105 8.31 -13.83 -12.03
N THR A 106 8.51 -14.01 -10.72
CA THR A 106 7.66 -14.88 -9.89
C THR A 106 6.20 -14.42 -9.90
N TRP A 107 5.96 -13.12 -9.74
CA TRP A 107 4.60 -12.58 -9.82
C TRP A 107 4.04 -12.70 -11.23
N TYR A 108 4.81 -12.31 -12.24
CA TYR A 108 4.39 -12.33 -13.64
C TYR A 108 3.95 -13.72 -14.09
N THR A 109 4.72 -14.74 -13.75
CA THR A 109 4.41 -16.13 -14.12
C THR A 109 3.11 -16.61 -13.49
N GLN A 110 2.87 -16.26 -12.23
CA GLN A 110 1.74 -16.80 -11.46
C GLN A 110 0.45 -15.99 -11.64
N TYR A 111 0.51 -14.66 -11.62
CA TYR A 111 -0.67 -13.85 -11.40
C TYR A 111 -0.91 -12.73 -12.41
N GLY A 112 0.12 -12.08 -12.90
CA GLY A 112 -0.03 -10.95 -13.82
C GLY A 112 1.17 -10.01 -13.82
N ALA A 113 0.99 -8.76 -14.21
CA ALA A 113 2.10 -7.82 -14.27
C ALA A 113 2.45 -7.25 -12.89
N ALA A 114 3.73 -6.95 -12.70
CA ALA A 114 4.24 -6.25 -11.54
C ALA A 114 5.09 -5.06 -11.98
N ARG A 115 5.11 -4.01 -11.19
CA ARG A 115 6.05 -2.91 -11.28
C ARG A 115 6.74 -2.77 -9.93
N ILE A 116 8.02 -3.06 -9.87
CA ILE A 116 8.81 -3.02 -8.64
C ILE A 116 9.90 -1.97 -8.80
N LEU A 117 9.77 -0.86 -8.07
CA LEU A 117 10.68 0.28 -8.11
C LEU A 117 11.46 0.38 -6.80
N PRO A 118 12.69 0.90 -6.82
CA PRO A 118 13.34 1.31 -5.58
C PRO A 118 12.51 2.42 -4.94
N TYR A 119 12.40 2.38 -3.62
CA TYR A 119 11.80 3.46 -2.86
C TYR A 119 12.78 4.63 -2.76
N ASP A 120 12.35 5.82 -3.13
CA ASP A 120 13.13 7.04 -2.95
C ASP A 120 12.63 7.81 -1.73
N SER A 121 13.40 7.76 -0.64
CA SER A 121 13.06 8.42 0.62
C SER A 121 12.96 9.95 0.51
N ARG A 122 13.61 10.56 -0.49
CA ARG A 122 13.52 12.01 -0.72
C ARG A 122 12.13 12.45 -1.16
N LEU A 123 11.39 11.57 -1.81
CA LEU A 123 10.01 11.81 -2.22
C LEU A 123 9.02 11.60 -1.06
N GLY A 124 9.40 10.79 -0.07
CA GLY A 124 8.57 10.43 1.06
C GLY A 124 7.37 9.54 0.71
N CYS A 125 6.75 8.96 1.71
CA CYS A 125 5.57 8.10 1.54
C CYS A 125 4.39 8.80 0.87
N GLN A 126 4.27 10.09 1.05
CA GLN A 126 3.23 10.90 0.44
C GLN A 126 3.21 10.81 -1.09
N PHE A 127 4.37 10.77 -1.74
CA PHE A 127 4.46 10.68 -3.19
C PHE A 127 3.86 9.37 -3.71
N TYR A 128 4.12 8.27 -3.00
CA TYR A 128 3.70 6.94 -3.44
C TYR A 128 2.25 6.61 -3.05
N LEU A 129 1.77 7.12 -1.93
CA LEU A 129 0.53 6.66 -1.32
C LEU A 129 -0.60 7.67 -1.27
N THR A 130 -0.34 8.97 -1.51
CA THR A 130 -1.35 10.02 -1.42
C THR A 130 -2.59 9.78 -2.25
N LYS A 131 -2.39 9.22 -3.45
CA LYS A 131 -3.48 8.93 -4.37
C LYS A 131 -4.36 7.77 -3.89
N TYR A 132 -3.77 6.84 -3.13
CA TYR A 132 -4.39 5.57 -2.78
C TYR A 132 -5.02 5.58 -1.38
N ILE A 133 -4.35 6.16 -0.39
CA ILE A 133 -4.84 6.24 0.98
C ILE A 133 -6.13 7.07 1.07
N VAL A 134 -6.21 8.16 0.28
CA VAL A 134 -7.35 9.08 0.35
C VAL A 134 -8.60 8.55 -0.33
N LYS A 135 -8.45 7.76 -1.39
CA LYS A 135 -9.60 7.19 -2.11
C LYS A 135 -10.29 6.08 -1.33
N ASP A 136 -9.55 5.35 -0.52
CA ASP A 136 -9.97 4.07 0.01
C ASP A 136 -10.42 4.08 1.46
N VAL A 137 -10.11 5.12 2.22
CA VAL A 137 -10.60 5.25 3.61
C VAL A 137 -12.14 5.24 3.67
N TYR A 138 -12.79 5.49 2.54
CA TYR A 138 -14.25 5.67 2.48
C TYR A 138 -14.99 4.79 1.49
N GLY A 139 -14.29 3.97 0.71
CA GLY A 139 -14.96 3.29 -0.38
C GLY A 139 -14.89 1.77 -0.42
N SER A 140 -14.07 1.12 0.34
CA SER A 140 -13.78 -0.32 0.37
C SER A 140 -12.29 -0.63 0.52
N GLY A 141 -11.49 0.36 0.87
CA GLY A 141 -10.04 0.26 0.91
C GLY A 141 -9.58 -0.70 1.97
N LEU A 142 -9.00 -1.78 1.52
CA LEU A 142 -8.36 -2.72 2.40
C LEU A 142 -6.91 -2.33 2.56
N PHE A 143 -6.62 -1.71 3.71
CA PHE A 143 -5.25 -1.53 4.16
C PHE A 143 -4.80 -2.73 4.95
N GLN A 144 -3.57 -3.14 4.77
CA GLN A 144 -2.92 -4.12 5.61
C GLN A 144 -1.49 -3.72 5.88
N ILE A 145 -1.09 -3.89 7.12
CA ILE A 145 0.28 -3.67 7.58
C ILE A 145 0.75 -4.99 8.17
N GLY A 146 2.01 -5.34 7.89
CA GLY A 146 2.60 -6.53 8.45
C GLY A 146 4.11 -6.40 8.60
N GLY A 147 4.67 -7.17 9.55
CA GLY A 147 6.11 -7.28 9.74
C GLY A 147 6.82 -6.04 10.28
N LEU A 148 6.11 -5.04 10.77
CA LEU A 148 6.72 -3.81 11.31
C LEU A 148 7.54 -4.05 12.58
N GLU A 149 7.30 -5.13 13.30
CA GLU A 149 7.97 -5.49 14.55
C GLU A 149 9.49 -5.68 14.39
N GLY A 150 9.94 -6.07 13.20
CA GLY A 150 11.36 -6.24 12.86
C GLY A 150 11.96 -5.12 12.04
N THR A 151 11.21 -4.06 11.78
CA THR A 151 11.66 -2.95 10.93
C THR A 151 12.31 -1.88 11.79
N ARG A 152 13.45 -1.37 11.34
CA ARG A 152 14.11 -0.25 11.99
C ARG A 152 13.18 0.96 11.96
N GLN A 153 12.70 1.33 13.14
CA GLN A 153 11.95 2.56 13.31
C GLN A 153 12.95 3.73 13.25
N LEU A 154 12.74 4.63 12.31
CA LEU A 154 13.51 5.87 12.27
C LEU A 154 13.18 6.65 13.54
N THR A 155 14.14 6.78 14.43
CA THR A 155 14.02 7.68 15.58
C THR A 155 13.91 9.10 15.05
N LEU A 156 12.76 9.73 15.29
CA LEU A 156 12.63 11.17 15.10
C LEU A 156 13.53 11.80 16.15
N ASP A 157 14.69 12.29 15.74
CA ASP A 157 15.46 13.24 16.52
C ASP A 157 14.61 14.50 16.69
N LEU A 158 13.81 14.53 17.72
CA LEU A 158 13.20 15.76 18.22
C LEU A 158 14.34 16.61 18.81
N LYS A 159 15.14 17.20 17.94
CA LYS A 159 15.99 18.31 18.37
C LYS A 159 15.07 19.44 18.79
N LYS A 160 15.08 19.68 20.10
CA LYS A 160 14.52 20.85 20.76
C LYS A 160 15.07 22.15 20.16
#